data_7c5d0a4d26b787a2f3339b4a061cb70a
#
_entry.id   7c5d0a4d26b787a2f3339b4a061cb70a
#
_cell.length_a   1.000
_cell.length_b   1.000
_cell.length_c   1.000
_cell.angle_alpha   90.00
_cell.angle_beta   90.00
_cell.angle_gamma   90.00
#
_symmetry.space_group_name_H-M   'P 1'
#
loop_
_entity.id
_entity.type
_entity.pdbx_description
1 polymer ?
#
loop_
_entity_poly.entity_id
_entity_poly.type
_entity_poly.pdbx_seq_one_letter_code
_entity_poly.pdbx_strand_id
1 'polypeptide(L)'
;MTGTGEELMNGAAAGRLLLLDVRPGAAYSQGHVAQSLSAPYAQRGWAAPVKNWLDRRGPIPVVVLADSAAVGAAARHALEDAGVASVSVMDGGPDAWRAEGLRLVSVPDITADQLAEELAGWTVIDVREPHEWRSGVIPGARTIPLNQLPGHAAGLHPSGRYALVCAHGNRSQAAAAFLADLGYQVASVRGGMALWLAGRHPTAPVS
;
A
#
# COMPACT_ATOMS: atom_id res chain seq x y z
N MET A 1 15.05 4.17 19.46
CA MET A 1 16.00 4.45 18.35
C MET A 1 15.58 5.78 17.75
N THR A 2 16.41 6.79 17.88
CA THR A 2 16.21 8.13 17.28
C THR A 2 17.20 8.23 16.11
N GLY A 3 16.90 7.55 15.02
CA GLY A 3 17.61 7.75 13.77
C GLY A 3 17.03 8.95 13.04
N THR A 4 17.82 9.61 12.19
CA THR A 4 17.32 10.65 11.26
C THR A 4 16.33 10.04 10.28
N GLY A 5 15.47 10.85 9.65
CA GLY A 5 14.54 10.36 8.63
C GLY A 5 15.27 9.62 7.50
N GLU A 6 16.46 10.08 7.11
CA GLU A 6 17.30 9.41 6.11
C GLU A 6 17.76 8.02 6.55
N GLU A 7 18.19 7.86 7.80
CA GLU A 7 18.56 6.55 8.34
C GLU A 7 17.40 5.57 8.40
N LEU A 8 16.21 6.06 8.75
CA LEU A 8 14.98 5.27 8.75
C LEU A 8 14.61 4.83 7.32
N MET A 9 14.66 5.73 6.35
CA MET A 9 14.38 5.43 4.95
C MET A 9 15.37 4.42 4.37
N ASN A 10 16.67 4.61 4.62
CA ASN A 10 17.71 3.68 4.19
C ASN A 10 17.61 2.31 4.88
N GLY A 11 17.20 2.30 6.13
CA GLY A 11 16.94 1.07 6.90
C GLY A 11 15.75 0.29 6.32
N ALA A 12 14.66 0.97 6.00
CA ALA A 12 13.47 0.36 5.39
C ALA A 12 13.77 -0.18 3.99
N ALA A 13 14.47 0.61 3.15
CA ALA A 13 14.88 0.20 1.81
C ALA A 13 15.75 -1.06 1.81
N ALA A 14 16.61 -1.20 2.81
CA ALA A 14 17.48 -2.35 2.98
C ALA A 14 16.82 -3.52 3.74
N GLY A 15 15.53 -3.42 4.09
CA GLY A 15 14.82 -4.44 4.87
C GLY A 15 15.33 -4.65 6.30
N ARG A 16 16.10 -3.69 6.84
CA ARG A 16 16.65 -3.75 8.20
C ARG A 16 15.68 -3.25 9.27
N LEU A 17 14.61 -2.57 8.89
CA LEU A 17 13.50 -2.17 9.75
C LEU A 17 12.20 -2.14 8.94
N LEU A 18 11.07 -2.11 9.64
CA LEU A 18 9.75 -1.92 9.06
C LEU A 18 9.20 -0.54 9.48
N LEU A 19 8.81 0.27 8.51
CA LEU A 19 7.94 1.42 8.74
C LEU A 19 6.49 0.94 8.63
N LEU A 20 5.71 1.04 9.71
CA LEU A 20 4.34 0.52 9.80
C LEU A 20 3.37 1.67 10.02
N ASP A 21 2.67 2.08 8.97
CA ASP A 21 1.66 3.13 9.04
C ASP A 21 0.33 2.56 9.54
N VAL A 22 -0.07 2.99 10.73
CA VAL A 22 -1.26 2.48 11.42
C VAL A 22 -2.48 3.39 11.25
N ARG A 23 -2.38 4.42 10.44
CA ARG A 23 -3.49 5.32 10.11
C ARG A 23 -4.53 4.62 9.23
N PRO A 24 -5.77 5.16 9.17
CA PRO A 24 -6.77 4.68 8.21
C PRO A 24 -6.24 4.67 6.77
N GLY A 25 -6.65 3.69 5.98
CA GLY A 25 -6.20 3.52 4.58
C GLY A 25 -6.41 4.77 3.71
N ALA A 26 -7.48 5.53 3.95
CA ALA A 26 -7.72 6.81 3.26
C ALA A 26 -6.64 7.86 3.57
N ALA A 27 -6.18 7.95 4.83
CA ALA A 27 -5.10 8.85 5.23
C ALA A 27 -3.76 8.39 4.64
N TYR A 28 -3.51 7.08 4.61
CA TYR A 28 -2.35 6.49 3.96
C TYR A 28 -2.27 6.88 2.47
N SER A 29 -3.36 6.74 1.74
CA SER A 29 -3.40 7.06 0.29
C SER A 29 -3.18 8.55 0.00
N GLN A 30 -3.63 9.43 0.89
CA GLN A 30 -3.42 10.88 0.75
C GLN A 30 -1.96 11.30 0.93
N GLY A 31 -1.20 10.55 1.72
CA GLY A 31 0.23 10.78 1.92
C GLY A 31 0.79 9.86 3.00
N HIS A 32 1.72 9.01 2.63
CA HIS A 32 2.41 8.09 3.54
C HIS A 32 3.92 8.17 3.35
N VAL A 33 4.66 7.69 4.33
CA VAL A 33 6.11 7.58 4.22
C VAL A 33 6.44 6.52 3.18
N ALA A 34 7.26 6.85 2.20
CA ALA A 34 7.70 5.90 1.18
C ALA A 34 8.24 4.62 1.83
N GLN A 35 7.88 3.47 1.25
CA GLN A 35 8.24 2.13 1.73
C GLN A 35 7.62 1.73 3.08
N SER A 36 6.68 2.51 3.62
CA SER A 36 5.91 2.08 4.77
C SER A 36 4.84 1.06 4.37
N LEU A 37 4.54 0.13 5.28
CA LEU A 37 3.44 -0.81 5.13
C LEU A 37 2.19 -0.24 5.79
N SER A 38 1.08 -0.17 5.05
CA SER A 38 -0.22 0.19 5.61
C SER A 38 -0.81 -0.96 6.42
N ALA A 39 -1.05 -0.72 7.70
CA ALA A 39 -1.70 -1.65 8.62
C ALA A 39 -2.62 -0.88 9.58
N PRO A 40 -3.78 -0.41 9.11
CA PRO A 40 -4.71 0.41 9.90
C PRO A 40 -5.01 -0.21 11.25
N TYR A 41 -4.74 0.52 12.34
CA TYR A 41 -4.90 0.02 13.69
C TYR A 41 -6.36 -0.32 14.00
N ALA A 42 -6.59 -1.52 14.50
CA ALA A 42 -7.87 -1.96 15.04
C ALA A 42 -7.63 -2.61 16.41
N GLN A 43 -8.54 -2.36 17.38
CA GLN A 43 -8.30 -2.73 18.79
C GLN A 43 -8.16 -4.24 19.04
N ARG A 44 -8.85 -5.12 18.31
CA ARG A 44 -8.84 -6.56 18.60
C ARG A 44 -8.21 -7.36 17.47
N GLY A 45 -7.20 -8.17 17.81
CA GLY A 45 -6.56 -9.10 16.87
C GLY A 45 -5.68 -8.48 15.79
N TRP A 46 -5.50 -7.15 15.83
CA TRP A 46 -4.77 -6.40 14.82
C TRP A 46 -3.29 -6.80 14.73
N ALA A 47 -2.63 -7.03 15.85
CA ALA A 47 -1.19 -7.29 15.86
C ALA A 47 -0.82 -8.69 15.31
N ALA A 48 -1.70 -9.67 15.37
CA ALA A 48 -1.40 -11.05 14.99
C ALA A 48 -1.01 -11.21 13.49
N PRO A 49 -1.74 -10.65 12.51
CA PRO A 49 -1.32 -10.69 11.11
C PRO A 49 0.03 -10.01 10.87
N VAL A 50 0.29 -8.87 11.54
CA VAL A 50 1.56 -8.14 11.45
C VAL A 50 2.70 -8.99 12.01
N LYS A 51 2.50 -9.60 13.20
CA LYS A 51 3.47 -10.49 13.81
C LYS A 51 3.78 -11.70 12.93
N ASN A 52 2.77 -12.36 12.39
CA ASN A 52 2.93 -13.49 11.46
C ASN A 52 3.72 -13.10 10.20
N TRP A 53 3.55 -11.87 9.71
CA TRP A 53 4.31 -11.35 8.58
C TRP A 53 5.78 -11.08 8.97
N LEU A 54 6.03 -10.50 10.15
CA LEU A 54 7.37 -10.26 10.69
C LEU A 54 8.13 -11.57 10.92
N ASP A 55 7.48 -12.58 11.49
CA ASP A 55 8.11 -13.88 11.81
C ASP A 55 8.73 -14.57 10.58
N ARG A 56 8.14 -14.35 9.40
CA ARG A 56 8.68 -14.88 8.13
C ARG A 56 9.94 -14.15 7.64
N ARG A 57 10.24 -12.95 8.19
CA ARG A 57 11.39 -12.10 7.80
C ARG A 57 12.50 -12.08 8.83
N GLY A 58 12.26 -12.62 9.99
CA GLY A 58 13.16 -12.54 11.13
C GLY A 58 12.92 -11.28 12.00
N PRO A 59 13.62 -11.17 13.12
CA PRO A 59 13.43 -10.08 14.08
C PRO A 59 14.02 -8.78 13.52
N ILE A 60 13.16 -7.93 12.97
CA ILE A 60 13.52 -6.57 12.54
C ILE A 60 12.82 -5.54 13.41
N PRO A 61 13.43 -4.38 13.70
CA PRO A 61 12.78 -3.27 14.38
C PRO A 61 11.57 -2.75 13.62
N VAL A 62 10.54 -2.33 14.35
CA VAL A 62 9.32 -1.72 13.79
C VAL A 62 9.23 -0.28 14.25
N VAL A 63 9.02 0.64 13.33
CA VAL A 63 8.68 2.04 13.60
C VAL A 63 7.21 2.24 13.23
N VAL A 64 6.37 2.43 14.23
CA VAL A 64 4.95 2.73 14.06
C VAL A 64 4.81 4.19 13.67
N LEU A 65 4.12 4.45 12.56
CA LEU A 65 3.77 5.79 12.07
C LEU A 65 2.30 6.06 12.39
N ALA A 66 2.01 7.11 13.16
CA ALA A 66 0.68 7.44 13.63
C ALA A 66 0.39 8.95 13.56
N ASP A 67 -0.88 9.33 13.47
CA ASP A 67 -1.31 10.74 13.54
C ASP A 67 -1.27 11.28 14.98
N SER A 68 -1.40 10.40 15.98
CA SER A 68 -1.44 10.79 17.38
C SER A 68 -0.67 9.85 18.28
N ALA A 69 -0.13 10.41 19.37
CA ALA A 69 0.59 9.66 20.40
C ALA A 69 -0.26 8.52 20.99
N ALA A 70 -1.58 8.74 21.17
CA ALA A 70 -2.48 7.74 21.75
C ALA A 70 -2.60 6.50 20.86
N VAL A 71 -2.82 6.68 19.56
CA VAL A 71 -2.91 5.58 18.59
C VAL A 71 -1.56 4.89 18.44
N GLY A 72 -0.48 5.66 18.34
CA GLY A 72 0.87 5.13 18.25
C GLY A 72 1.25 4.26 19.46
N ALA A 73 0.96 4.73 20.68
CA ALA A 73 1.20 3.98 21.92
C ALA A 73 0.35 2.69 21.97
N ALA A 74 -0.92 2.76 21.60
CA ALA A 74 -1.79 1.59 21.60
C ALA A 74 -1.32 0.53 20.59
N ALA A 75 -0.93 0.95 19.39
CA ALA A 75 -0.38 0.04 18.37
C ALA A 75 0.94 -0.59 18.83
N ARG A 76 1.83 0.20 19.45
CA ARG A 76 3.09 -0.31 20.01
C ARG A 76 2.82 -1.38 21.05
N HIS A 77 1.98 -1.10 22.05
CA HIS A 77 1.66 -2.09 23.09
C HIS A 77 1.07 -3.38 22.50
N ALA A 78 0.16 -3.26 21.53
CA ALA A 78 -0.41 -4.44 20.88
C ALA A 78 0.65 -5.30 20.14
N LEU A 79 1.68 -4.68 19.56
CA LEU A 79 2.79 -5.39 18.93
C LEU A 79 3.74 -6.02 19.96
N GLU A 80 4.05 -5.30 21.03
CA GLU A 80 4.87 -5.79 22.15
C GLU A 80 4.20 -6.98 22.83
N ASP A 81 2.89 -6.91 23.11
CA ASP A 81 2.07 -8.00 23.65
C ASP A 81 2.02 -9.22 22.73
N ALA A 82 2.07 -9.00 21.41
CA ALA A 82 2.19 -10.07 20.44
C ALA A 82 3.61 -10.64 20.29
N GLY A 83 4.59 -10.13 21.04
CA GLY A 83 5.97 -10.60 21.05
C GLY A 83 6.89 -9.97 20.01
N VAL A 84 6.59 -8.76 19.52
CA VAL A 84 7.53 -7.98 18.71
C VAL A 84 8.52 -7.27 19.61
N ALA A 85 9.79 -7.62 19.51
CA ALA A 85 10.82 -7.24 20.50
C ALA A 85 11.29 -5.78 20.44
N SER A 86 11.18 -5.11 19.29
CA SER A 86 11.68 -3.75 19.09
C SER A 86 10.67 -2.90 18.36
N VAL A 87 9.90 -2.11 19.10
CA VAL A 87 8.88 -1.22 18.56
C VAL A 87 9.12 0.21 19.04
N SER A 88 9.22 1.13 18.12
CA SER A 88 9.24 2.58 18.40
C SER A 88 8.06 3.26 17.72
N VAL A 89 7.77 4.50 18.10
CA VAL A 89 6.66 5.27 17.55
C VAL A 89 7.19 6.60 17.02
N MET A 90 6.72 6.99 15.86
CA MET A 90 6.84 8.33 15.30
C MET A 90 5.42 8.85 15.06
N ASP A 91 4.95 9.72 15.93
CA ASP A 91 3.63 10.34 15.87
C ASP A 91 3.67 11.73 15.23
N GLY A 92 2.53 12.44 15.25
CA GLY A 92 2.41 13.80 14.72
C GLY A 92 2.06 13.87 13.23
N GLY A 93 1.96 12.74 12.56
CA GLY A 93 1.46 12.65 11.19
C GLY A 93 2.41 13.16 10.11
N PRO A 94 1.91 13.37 8.86
CA PRO A 94 2.73 13.63 7.68
C PRO A 94 3.61 14.88 7.77
N ASP A 95 3.15 15.94 8.46
CA ASP A 95 3.92 17.18 8.57
C ASP A 95 5.13 17.01 9.51
N ALA A 96 4.93 16.31 10.64
CA ALA A 96 6.03 15.97 11.54
C ALA A 96 7.04 15.04 10.84
N TRP A 97 6.56 14.03 10.12
CA TRP A 97 7.45 13.10 9.40
C TRP A 97 8.26 13.80 8.30
N ARG A 98 7.64 14.75 7.60
CA ARG A 98 8.35 15.57 6.59
C ARG A 98 9.43 16.45 7.23
N ALA A 99 9.13 17.02 8.40
CA ALA A 99 10.10 17.81 9.16
C ALA A 99 11.31 16.99 9.62
N GLU A 100 11.13 15.69 9.90
CA GLU A 100 12.18 14.73 10.22
C GLU A 100 12.93 14.18 8.98
N GLY A 101 12.59 14.67 7.79
CA GLY A 101 13.26 14.28 6.52
C GLY A 101 12.73 13.00 5.89
N LEU A 102 11.57 12.50 6.31
CA LEU A 102 10.94 11.35 5.65
C LEU A 102 10.31 11.76 4.31
N ARG A 103 10.57 10.97 3.27
CA ARG A 103 9.95 11.17 1.96
C ARG A 103 8.50 10.67 1.97
N LEU A 104 7.57 11.57 1.68
CA LEU A 104 6.17 11.22 1.54
C LEU A 104 5.81 10.97 0.07
N VAL A 105 4.99 9.96 -0.14
CA VAL A 105 4.37 9.63 -1.43
C VAL A 105 2.85 9.58 -1.26
N SER A 106 2.13 9.85 -2.35
CA SER A 106 0.68 9.73 -2.38
C SER A 106 0.24 8.80 -3.49
N VAL A 107 -0.86 8.09 -3.24
CA VAL A 107 -1.51 7.25 -4.24
C VAL A 107 -2.85 7.88 -4.56
N PRO A 108 -2.97 8.59 -5.68
CA PRO A 108 -4.26 9.15 -6.08
C PRO A 108 -5.26 8.02 -6.36
N ASP A 109 -6.51 8.26 -5.97
CA ASP A 109 -7.63 7.42 -6.39
C ASP A 109 -8.17 7.91 -7.74
N ILE A 110 -8.55 6.97 -8.61
CA ILE A 110 -9.34 7.23 -9.81
C ILE A 110 -10.68 6.49 -9.67
N THR A 111 -11.79 7.12 -10.02
CA THR A 111 -13.09 6.43 -10.02
C THR A 111 -13.21 5.47 -11.21
N ALA A 112 -14.16 4.53 -11.15
CA ALA A 112 -14.44 3.64 -12.28
C ALA A 112 -14.84 4.44 -13.52
N ASP A 113 -15.66 5.48 -13.36
CA ASP A 113 -16.11 6.34 -14.47
C ASP A 113 -14.94 7.11 -15.10
N GLN A 114 -14.11 7.77 -14.28
CA GLN A 114 -12.91 8.48 -14.76
C GLN A 114 -11.95 7.54 -15.51
N LEU A 115 -11.73 6.33 -14.97
CA LEU A 115 -10.88 5.36 -15.66
C LEU A 115 -11.49 4.93 -16.99
N ALA A 116 -12.82 4.70 -17.05
CA ALA A 116 -13.51 4.30 -18.29
C ALA A 116 -13.42 5.38 -19.38
N GLU A 117 -13.55 6.66 -18.99
CA GLU A 117 -13.43 7.80 -19.90
C GLU A 117 -12.00 7.96 -20.45
N GLU A 118 -10.97 7.67 -19.66
CA GLU A 118 -9.56 7.83 -20.01
C GLU A 118 -8.82 6.50 -20.23
N LEU A 119 -9.52 5.38 -20.47
CA LEU A 119 -8.94 4.04 -20.43
C LEU A 119 -7.69 3.88 -21.33
N ALA A 120 -7.69 4.50 -22.50
CA ALA A 120 -6.57 4.47 -23.44
C ALA A 120 -5.29 5.16 -22.91
N GLY A 121 -5.44 6.05 -21.92
CA GLY A 121 -4.31 6.76 -21.28
C GLY A 121 -3.68 5.99 -20.11
N TRP A 122 -4.22 4.82 -19.76
CA TRP A 122 -3.78 4.02 -18.64
C TRP A 122 -3.40 2.60 -19.05
N THR A 123 -2.32 2.09 -18.47
CA THR A 123 -2.09 0.64 -18.42
C THR A 123 -2.75 0.11 -17.15
N VAL A 124 -3.86 -0.60 -17.29
CA VAL A 124 -4.54 -1.20 -16.14
C VAL A 124 -3.81 -2.47 -15.71
N ILE A 125 -3.57 -2.60 -14.40
CA ILE A 125 -3.01 -3.82 -13.80
C ILE A 125 -4.02 -4.37 -12.79
N ASP A 126 -4.56 -5.54 -13.07
CA ASP A 126 -5.46 -6.25 -12.17
C ASP A 126 -4.66 -7.14 -11.23
N VAL A 127 -4.61 -6.73 -9.95
CA VAL A 127 -3.82 -7.41 -8.91
C VAL A 127 -4.63 -8.44 -8.11
N ARG A 128 -5.77 -8.87 -8.64
CA ARG A 128 -6.56 -9.95 -8.04
C ARG A 128 -5.88 -11.32 -8.23
N GLU A 129 -6.43 -12.32 -7.56
CA GLU A 129 -5.99 -13.70 -7.75
C GLU A 129 -6.58 -14.31 -9.04
N PRO A 130 -5.92 -15.32 -9.68
CA PRO A 130 -6.36 -15.90 -10.94
C PRO A 130 -7.80 -16.40 -10.95
N HIS A 131 -8.30 -16.91 -9.82
CA HIS A 131 -9.68 -17.38 -9.73
C HIS A 131 -10.73 -16.26 -9.80
N GLU A 132 -10.36 -15.02 -9.40
CA GLU A 132 -11.24 -13.85 -9.44
C GLU A 132 -11.41 -13.28 -10.85
N TRP A 133 -10.45 -13.50 -11.74
CA TRP A 133 -10.49 -13.00 -13.12
C TRP A 133 -11.56 -13.69 -13.99
N ARG A 134 -12.07 -14.86 -13.55
CA ARG A 134 -13.15 -15.58 -14.23
C ARG A 134 -14.44 -14.75 -14.32
N SER A 135 -14.63 -13.79 -13.43
CA SER A 135 -15.74 -12.83 -13.48
C SER A 135 -15.55 -11.69 -14.49
N GLY A 136 -14.46 -11.73 -15.26
CA GLY A 136 -14.05 -10.68 -16.20
C GLY A 136 -13.03 -9.73 -15.59
N VAL A 137 -12.30 -9.05 -16.46
CA VAL A 137 -11.31 -8.01 -16.16
C VAL A 137 -11.67 -6.72 -16.91
N ILE A 138 -11.10 -5.59 -16.54
CA ILE A 138 -11.18 -4.35 -17.32
C ILE A 138 -10.55 -4.62 -18.70
N PRO A 139 -11.15 -4.19 -19.82
CA PRO A 139 -10.60 -4.44 -21.15
C PRO A 139 -9.16 -3.97 -21.29
N GLY A 140 -8.27 -4.84 -21.78
CA GLY A 140 -6.85 -4.54 -21.94
C GLY A 140 -6.03 -4.58 -20.64
N ALA A 141 -6.62 -4.96 -19.50
CA ALA A 141 -5.89 -5.07 -18.26
C ALA A 141 -4.85 -6.20 -18.30
N ARG A 142 -3.65 -5.89 -17.78
CA ARG A 142 -2.62 -6.89 -17.48
C ARG A 142 -2.97 -7.55 -16.14
N THR A 143 -3.02 -8.86 -16.12
CA THR A 143 -3.33 -9.63 -14.91
C THR A 143 -2.04 -10.05 -14.21
N ILE A 144 -1.73 -9.42 -13.07
CA ILE A 144 -0.52 -9.67 -12.28
C ILE A 144 -0.94 -9.74 -10.82
N PRO A 145 -1.03 -10.94 -10.21
CA PRO A 145 -1.38 -11.06 -8.79
C PRO A 145 -0.49 -10.19 -7.91
N LEU A 146 -1.05 -9.63 -6.83
CA LEU A 146 -0.33 -8.71 -5.95
C LEU A 146 1.02 -9.25 -5.48
N ASN A 147 1.09 -10.53 -5.14
CA ASN A 147 2.31 -11.20 -4.68
C ASN A 147 3.38 -11.37 -5.78
N GLN A 148 3.00 -11.27 -7.07
CA GLN A 148 3.91 -11.36 -8.21
C GLN A 148 4.34 -9.98 -8.74
N LEU A 149 3.64 -8.91 -8.35
CA LEU A 149 3.91 -7.57 -8.83
C LEU A 149 5.37 -7.12 -8.67
N PRO A 150 6.08 -7.41 -7.56
CA PRO A 150 7.49 -7.05 -7.41
C PRO A 150 8.39 -7.63 -8.51
N GLY A 151 8.14 -8.86 -8.93
CA GLY A 151 8.90 -9.50 -10.01
C GLY A 151 8.63 -8.92 -11.40
N HIS A 152 7.49 -8.23 -11.58
CA HIS A 152 7.09 -7.63 -12.86
C HIS A 152 7.39 -6.13 -12.94
N ALA A 153 7.68 -5.48 -11.81
CA ALA A 153 7.86 -4.03 -11.74
C ALA A 153 8.97 -3.51 -12.66
N ALA A 154 10.12 -4.19 -12.70
CA ALA A 154 11.24 -3.80 -13.55
C ALA A 154 10.94 -3.86 -15.07
N GLY A 155 9.92 -4.60 -15.48
CA GLY A 155 9.46 -4.69 -16.87
C GLY A 155 8.39 -3.64 -17.24
N LEU A 156 8.02 -2.77 -16.32
CA LEU A 156 7.09 -1.67 -16.59
C LEU A 156 7.83 -0.50 -17.25
N HIS A 157 7.13 0.19 -18.17
CA HIS A 157 7.74 1.36 -18.84
C HIS A 157 7.84 2.55 -17.85
N PRO A 158 9.01 3.18 -17.66
CA PRO A 158 9.20 4.21 -16.61
C PRO A 158 8.26 5.42 -16.73
N SER A 159 7.87 5.82 -17.93
CA SER A 159 6.92 6.92 -18.17
C SER A 159 5.47 6.45 -18.37
N GLY A 160 5.17 5.18 -18.08
CA GLY A 160 3.81 4.65 -18.13
C GLY A 160 2.94 5.18 -16.99
N ARG A 161 1.61 5.33 -17.27
CA ARG A 161 0.59 5.60 -16.24
C ARG A 161 -0.13 4.29 -15.92
N TYR A 162 -0.16 3.92 -14.64
CA TYR A 162 -0.67 2.61 -14.21
C TYR A 162 -1.89 2.76 -13.30
N ALA A 163 -3.03 2.20 -13.71
CA ALA A 163 -4.22 2.12 -12.87
C ALA A 163 -4.29 0.72 -12.24
N LEU A 164 -4.15 0.65 -10.93
CA LEU A 164 -4.17 -0.62 -10.19
C LEU A 164 -5.59 -0.94 -9.77
N VAL A 165 -6.07 -2.15 -10.07
CA VAL A 165 -7.42 -2.59 -9.70
C VAL A 165 -7.38 -3.91 -8.92
N CYS A 166 -8.25 -4.04 -7.92
CA CYS A 166 -8.54 -5.30 -7.26
C CYS A 166 -10.06 -5.45 -7.05
N ALA A 167 -10.51 -6.34 -6.16
CA ALA A 167 -11.95 -6.52 -5.94
C ALA A 167 -12.63 -5.27 -5.34
N HIS A 168 -12.04 -4.65 -4.29
CA HIS A 168 -12.68 -3.58 -3.51
C HIS A 168 -11.78 -2.35 -3.22
N GLY A 169 -10.57 -2.28 -3.78
CA GLY A 169 -9.67 -1.13 -3.62
C GLY A 169 -8.50 -1.35 -2.65
N ASN A 170 -8.57 -2.25 -1.68
CA ASN A 170 -7.52 -2.39 -0.65
C ASN A 170 -6.18 -2.93 -1.20
N ARG A 171 -6.22 -4.02 -1.97
CA ARG A 171 -5.02 -4.60 -2.60
C ARG A 171 -4.42 -3.67 -3.65
N SER A 172 -5.26 -2.97 -4.41
CA SER A 172 -4.81 -2.01 -5.42
C SER A 172 -4.14 -0.79 -4.82
N GLN A 173 -4.55 -0.33 -3.64
CA GLN A 173 -3.83 0.73 -2.92
C GLN A 173 -2.43 0.30 -2.51
N ALA A 174 -2.28 -0.90 -1.95
CA ALA A 174 -0.96 -1.44 -1.60
C ALA A 174 -0.06 -1.63 -2.84
N ALA A 175 -0.62 -2.12 -3.94
CA ALA A 175 0.08 -2.28 -5.21
C ALA A 175 0.52 -0.93 -5.79
N ALA A 176 -0.37 0.07 -5.77
CA ALA A 176 -0.07 1.42 -6.26
C ALA A 176 0.99 2.11 -5.38
N ALA A 177 0.92 1.96 -4.04
CA ALA A 177 1.94 2.47 -3.14
C ALA A 177 3.32 1.87 -3.45
N PHE A 178 3.40 0.56 -3.64
CA PHE A 178 4.64 -0.11 -4.02
C PHE A 178 5.22 0.44 -5.33
N LEU A 179 4.41 0.63 -6.37
CA LEU A 179 4.88 1.19 -7.64
C LEU A 179 5.21 2.69 -7.53
N ALA A 180 4.47 3.46 -6.71
CA ALA A 180 4.78 4.88 -6.44
C ALA A 180 6.14 5.03 -5.74
N ASP A 181 6.46 4.12 -4.82
CA ASP A 181 7.77 4.08 -4.15
C ASP A 181 8.93 3.85 -5.13
N LEU A 182 8.68 3.11 -6.21
CA LEU A 182 9.62 2.90 -7.31
C LEU A 182 9.65 4.05 -8.32
N GLY A 183 8.80 5.07 -8.16
CA GLY A 183 8.76 6.27 -9.00
C GLY A 183 7.82 6.21 -10.19
N TYR A 184 6.95 5.19 -10.28
CA TYR A 184 5.96 5.10 -11.35
C TYR A 184 4.77 6.06 -11.12
N GLN A 185 4.17 6.53 -12.22
CA GLN A 185 2.90 7.26 -12.17
C GLN A 185 1.75 6.27 -11.99
N VAL A 186 1.07 6.35 -10.87
CA VAL A 186 0.06 5.35 -10.46
C VAL A 186 -1.23 5.99 -9.99
N ALA A 187 -2.32 5.23 -10.08
CA ALA A 187 -3.57 5.49 -9.37
C ALA A 187 -4.17 4.16 -8.89
N SER A 188 -4.91 4.19 -7.78
CA SER A 188 -5.72 3.06 -7.34
C SER A 188 -7.17 3.26 -7.79
N VAL A 189 -7.78 2.23 -8.39
CA VAL A 189 -9.20 2.28 -8.78
C VAL A 189 -10.06 2.15 -7.54
N ARG A 190 -10.74 3.24 -7.18
CA ARG A 190 -11.61 3.32 -6.00
C ARG A 190 -12.70 2.25 -6.05
N GLY A 191 -12.84 1.47 -4.99
CA GLY A 191 -13.80 0.40 -4.90
C GLY A 191 -13.56 -0.78 -5.86
N GLY A 192 -12.51 -0.73 -6.68
CA GLY A 192 -12.06 -1.82 -7.54
C GLY A 192 -13.11 -2.33 -8.52
N MET A 193 -13.05 -3.61 -8.84
CA MET A 193 -13.99 -4.26 -9.73
C MET A 193 -15.44 -4.21 -9.24
N ALA A 194 -15.67 -4.11 -7.93
CA ALA A 194 -17.03 -3.99 -7.39
C ALA A 194 -17.73 -2.73 -7.89
N LEU A 195 -17.07 -1.57 -7.87
CA LEU A 195 -17.65 -0.33 -8.41
C LEU A 195 -17.59 -0.26 -9.94
N TRP A 196 -16.58 -0.87 -10.59
CA TRP A 196 -16.54 -1.00 -12.04
C TRP A 196 -17.77 -1.72 -12.57
N LEU A 197 -18.13 -2.86 -11.98
CA LEU A 197 -19.31 -3.65 -12.36
C LEU A 197 -20.62 -2.95 -11.98
N ALA A 198 -20.70 -2.29 -10.82
CA ALA A 198 -21.87 -1.53 -10.41
C ALA A 198 -22.18 -0.38 -11.38
N GLY A 199 -21.14 0.28 -11.93
CA GLY A 199 -21.23 1.28 -12.99
C GLY A 199 -21.56 0.71 -14.38
N ARG A 200 -21.71 -0.63 -14.49
CA ARG A 200 -21.96 -1.34 -15.75
C ARG A 200 -20.91 -1.10 -16.82
N HIS A 201 -19.67 -0.83 -16.42
CA HIS A 201 -18.56 -0.69 -17.36
C HIS A 201 -18.22 -2.04 -18.01
N PRO A 202 -17.68 -2.03 -19.24
CA PRO A 202 -17.40 -3.27 -19.98
C PRO A 202 -16.32 -4.11 -19.31
N THR A 203 -16.45 -5.42 -19.45
CA THR A 203 -15.41 -6.39 -19.06
C THR A 203 -15.01 -7.24 -20.27
N ALA A 204 -13.79 -7.78 -20.20
CA ALA A 204 -13.28 -8.73 -21.17
C ALA A 204 -12.88 -10.05 -20.45
N PRO A 205 -12.86 -11.19 -21.15
CA PRO A 205 -12.22 -12.39 -20.65
C PRO A 205 -10.72 -12.15 -20.52
N VAL A 206 -10.08 -12.93 -19.66
CA VAL A 206 -8.59 -12.96 -19.58
C VAL A 206 -8.06 -13.59 -20.85
N SER A 207 -7.17 -12.92 -21.53
CA SER A 207 -6.44 -13.43 -22.72
C SER A 207 -5.26 -14.30 -22.34
#